data_632b3a0cfdb58c18a8b8dc08c2b832aa
#
_entry.id   632b3a0cfdb58c18a8b8dc08c2b832aa
#
_cell.length_a   1.000
_cell.length_b   1.000
_cell.length_c   1.000
_cell.angle_alpha   90.00
_cell.angle_beta   90.00
_cell.angle_gamma   90.00
#
_symmetry.space_group_name_H-M   'P 1'
#
loop_
_entity.id
_entity.type
_entity.pdbx_description
1 polymer ?
#
loop_
_entity_poly.entity_id
_entity_poly.type
_entity_poly.pdbx_seq_one_letter_code
_entity_poly.pdbx_strand_id
1 'polypeptide(L)'
;MRRVKLDRRPGHISLIFTQPLAASITYLFIMANEFDNITIAPDPDTYIMESSAYDPDDWRSETTSIGSSLYKGIMENGRRYQTLRESEYFSPSDEKQFDTYQVGHLACLLMDSDEPNILFQSPIPSPKNVLDIGTGQGSWALDMADMYPDAIVRGVDLFPPPTSWVPPNCILEVDDVLHQWTWQEKFDFIHLRHGIGAFTPDEWSRLYDQCYENLEPGGWFEQIEMNICCECDDGSVPADNVLFSWGPRFYAAGAKAGKPLDVTRTMRASIEKAGFVDIHERNAKWPIGAWPKMKSLKEAGFVNMQHWLTGMEGYSMYLLTKYGDPVPWSKEEVQVYVAQMRKAVKNPRFHAYQYAKRVWARKPFPEELAKSKICLY
;
A
#
# COMPACT_ATOMS: atom_id res chain seq x y z
N MET A 1 15.58 8.07 20.37
CA MET A 1 15.87 9.11 19.36
C MET A 1 17.20 8.80 18.68
N ARG A 2 17.21 8.11 17.56
CA ARG A 2 18.40 7.97 16.72
C ARG A 2 18.18 8.81 15.48
N ARG A 3 18.98 9.87 15.36
CA ARG A 3 18.93 10.80 14.22
C ARG A 3 19.45 10.10 12.98
N VAL A 4 18.69 10.16 11.88
CA VAL A 4 19.20 9.89 10.54
C VAL A 4 20.27 10.94 10.24
N LYS A 5 21.53 10.52 10.10
CA LYS A 5 22.61 11.41 9.63
C LYS A 5 22.74 11.25 8.13
N LEU A 6 22.43 12.32 7.40
CA LEU A 6 22.82 12.46 6.01
C LEU A 6 24.32 12.82 5.94
N ASP A 7 25.12 11.92 5.37
CA ASP A 7 26.51 12.26 5.02
C ASP A 7 26.50 13.04 3.69
N ARG A 8 26.82 14.32 3.76
CA ARG A 8 26.86 15.26 2.61
C ARG A 8 28.26 15.33 2.05
N ARG A 9 28.67 14.36 1.22
CA ARG A 9 29.84 14.52 0.36
C ARG A 9 29.41 14.70 -1.10
N PRO A 10 30.05 15.59 -1.88
CA PRO A 10 29.68 15.82 -3.28
C PRO A 10 29.90 14.54 -4.10
N GLY A 11 28.84 14.00 -4.70
CA GLY A 11 28.90 12.88 -5.63
C GLY A 11 28.48 11.51 -5.09
N HIS A 12 28.19 11.36 -3.81
CA HIS A 12 27.65 10.11 -3.24
C HIS A 12 26.52 10.39 -2.25
N ILE A 13 25.33 9.91 -2.54
CA ILE A 13 24.23 9.86 -1.59
C ILE A 13 24.29 8.46 -0.97
N SER A 14 24.89 8.34 0.22
CA SER A 14 24.76 7.15 1.05
C SER A 14 23.80 7.47 2.17
N LEU A 15 22.59 6.94 2.10
CA LEU A 15 21.69 6.86 3.23
C LEU A 15 22.16 5.68 4.07
N ILE A 16 22.79 5.96 5.23
CA ILE A 16 23.17 4.91 6.17
C ILE A 16 21.95 4.61 7.04
N PHE A 17 21.20 3.61 6.62
CA PHE A 17 20.19 2.97 7.47
C PHE A 17 20.83 1.77 8.16
N THR A 18 20.64 1.64 9.44
CA THR A 18 21.01 0.41 10.15
C THR A 18 19.94 -0.62 9.87
N GLN A 19 20.20 -1.53 8.90
CA GLN A 19 19.40 -2.68 8.47
C GLN A 19 17.93 -2.73 8.98
N PRO A 20 16.92 -2.98 8.16
CA PRO A 20 16.77 -3.59 6.84
C PRO A 20 16.39 -2.63 5.69
N LEU A 21 16.11 -1.34 5.96
CA LEU A 21 15.83 -0.33 4.93
C LEU A 21 16.94 -0.25 3.85
N ALA A 22 18.19 -0.52 4.22
CA ALA A 22 19.32 -0.55 3.29
C ALA A 22 19.17 -1.62 2.20
N ALA A 23 18.55 -2.76 2.50
CA ALA A 23 18.35 -3.84 1.53
C ALA A 23 17.34 -3.44 0.45
N SER A 24 16.23 -2.77 0.84
CA SER A 24 15.21 -2.31 -0.09
C SER A 24 15.72 -1.22 -1.03
N ILE A 25 16.54 -0.29 -0.51
CA ILE A 25 17.12 0.80 -1.32
C ILE A 25 18.20 0.26 -2.27
N THR A 26 19.04 -0.67 -1.81
CA THR A 26 20.08 -1.29 -2.65
C THR A 26 19.44 -2.08 -3.79
N TYR A 27 18.36 -2.82 -3.53
CA TYR A 27 17.63 -3.57 -4.56
C TYR A 27 17.02 -2.64 -5.61
N LEU A 28 16.47 -1.49 -5.20
CA LEU A 28 15.88 -0.52 -6.13
C LEU A 28 16.92 0.22 -6.97
N PHE A 29 18.11 0.52 -6.42
CA PHE A 29 19.22 1.08 -7.19
C PHE A 29 19.74 0.09 -8.25
N ILE A 30 19.76 -1.20 -7.95
CA ILE A 30 20.10 -2.25 -8.92
C ILE A 30 19.04 -2.30 -10.03
N MET A 31 17.75 -2.27 -9.67
CA MET A 31 16.66 -2.30 -10.65
C MET A 31 16.58 -1.02 -11.52
N ALA A 32 16.93 0.15 -10.97
CA ALA A 32 16.95 1.41 -11.73
C ALA A 32 18.11 1.48 -12.74
N ASN A 33 19.21 0.77 -12.50
CA ASN A 33 20.35 0.70 -13.40
C ASN A 33 20.21 -0.38 -14.50
N GLU A 34 19.33 -1.37 -14.33
CA GLU A 34 19.10 -2.42 -15.34
C GLU A 34 18.33 -1.92 -16.59
N PHE A 35 17.80 -0.70 -16.56
CA PHE A 35 17.09 -0.13 -17.72
C PHE A 35 17.97 0.62 -18.73
N ASP A 36 19.24 0.85 -18.44
CA ASP A 36 20.24 1.32 -19.39
C ASP A 36 21.21 0.18 -19.70
N ASN A 37 21.04 -0.52 -20.83
CA ASN A 37 21.91 -1.48 -21.51
C ASN A 37 23.33 -1.70 -20.93
N ILE A 38 23.46 -2.01 -19.67
CA ILE A 38 24.72 -2.45 -19.07
C ILE A 38 24.76 -3.96 -19.22
N THR A 39 25.57 -4.43 -20.17
CA THR A 39 25.91 -5.84 -20.28
C THR A 39 26.76 -6.21 -19.10
N ILE A 40 26.17 -6.84 -18.10
CA ILE A 40 26.92 -7.46 -16.99
C ILE A 40 27.57 -8.73 -17.56
N ALA A 41 28.91 -8.75 -17.62
CA ALA A 41 29.62 -9.95 -18.01
C ALA A 41 29.38 -11.02 -16.92
N PRO A 42 28.99 -12.26 -17.29
CA PRO A 42 28.83 -13.33 -16.32
C PRO A 42 30.19 -13.68 -15.69
N ASP A 43 30.21 -13.83 -14.37
CA ASP A 43 31.35 -14.36 -13.66
C ASP A 43 31.55 -15.84 -14.07
N PRO A 44 32.66 -16.19 -14.71
CA PRO A 44 32.91 -17.56 -15.16
C PRO A 44 33.05 -18.56 -14.01
N ASP A 45 33.22 -18.12 -12.77
CA ASP A 45 33.33 -18.92 -11.57
C ASP A 45 32.04 -19.04 -10.75
N THR A 46 30.91 -18.61 -11.30
CA THR A 46 29.62 -18.85 -10.63
C THR A 46 29.31 -20.34 -10.65
N TYR A 47 29.65 -21.03 -9.57
CA TYR A 47 29.12 -22.35 -9.30
C TYR A 47 27.59 -22.27 -9.34
N ILE A 48 27.01 -23.03 -10.27
CA ILE A 48 25.60 -23.39 -10.21
C ILE A 48 25.48 -24.16 -8.89
N MET A 49 25.04 -23.48 -7.83
CA MET A 49 24.46 -24.19 -6.72
C MET A 49 23.29 -24.93 -7.32
N GLU A 50 23.47 -26.25 -7.52
CA GLU A 50 22.32 -27.14 -7.69
C GLU A 50 21.39 -26.77 -6.55
N SER A 51 20.24 -26.22 -6.90
CA SER A 51 19.16 -26.00 -5.95
C SER A 51 18.92 -27.35 -5.31
N SER A 52 19.37 -27.53 -4.08
CA SER A 52 18.83 -28.61 -3.26
C SER A 52 17.33 -28.44 -3.36
N ALA A 53 16.68 -29.41 -3.97
CA ALA A 53 15.26 -29.40 -4.20
C ALA A 53 14.62 -29.05 -2.86
N TYR A 54 14.11 -27.82 -2.76
CA TYR A 54 13.28 -27.39 -1.65
C TYR A 54 12.02 -28.25 -1.77
N ASP A 55 11.92 -29.25 -0.91
CA ASP A 55 10.74 -30.09 -0.80
C ASP A 55 9.68 -29.28 -0.04
N PRO A 56 8.59 -28.83 -0.69
CA PRO A 56 7.53 -28.08 -0.02
C PRO A 56 6.82 -28.92 1.06
N ASP A 57 7.07 -30.23 1.13
CA ASP A 57 6.45 -31.15 2.07
C ASP A 57 7.15 -31.23 3.45
N ASP A 58 8.29 -30.57 3.64
CA ASP A 58 9.04 -30.62 4.90
C ASP A 58 8.48 -29.72 6.03
N TRP A 59 7.41 -28.98 5.75
CA TRP A 59 6.69 -28.14 6.73
C TRP A 59 5.38 -28.77 7.21
N ARG A 60 5.33 -30.07 7.39
CA ARG A 60 4.14 -30.74 7.92
C ARG A 60 3.98 -30.57 9.43
N SER A 61 3.48 -29.42 9.84
CA SER A 61 2.63 -29.29 11.03
C SER A 61 1.18 -29.60 10.63
N GLU A 62 0.38 -30.15 11.52
CA GLU A 62 -1.01 -30.63 11.23
C GLU A 62 -2.00 -29.51 10.79
N THR A 63 -1.57 -28.27 10.69
CA THR A 63 -2.31 -27.13 10.10
C THR A 63 -2.10 -26.95 8.59
N THR A 64 -1.36 -27.83 7.93
CA THR A 64 -0.79 -27.66 6.57
C THR A 64 -1.80 -27.81 5.42
N SER A 65 -2.99 -28.37 5.65
CA SER A 65 -3.99 -28.56 4.56
C SER A 65 -4.67 -27.26 4.12
N ILE A 66 -4.84 -26.30 5.03
CA ILE A 66 -5.42 -24.96 4.72
C ILE A 66 -4.38 -24.08 4.01
N GLY A 67 -3.12 -24.15 4.41
CA GLY A 67 -2.04 -23.36 3.84
C GLY A 67 -1.84 -23.56 2.33
N SER A 68 -1.86 -24.82 1.85
CA SER A 68 -1.57 -25.11 0.44
C SER A 68 -2.65 -24.60 -0.54
N SER A 69 -3.92 -24.54 -0.13
CA SER A 69 -5.00 -24.02 -0.97
C SER A 69 -4.97 -22.49 -1.08
N LEU A 70 -4.63 -21.80 0.01
CA LEU A 70 -4.49 -20.33 0.04
C LEU A 70 -3.35 -19.87 -0.89
N TYR A 71 -2.20 -20.56 -0.85
CA TYR A 71 -1.05 -20.24 -1.73
C TYR A 71 -1.34 -20.48 -3.22
N LYS A 72 -2.20 -21.43 -3.56
CA LYS A 72 -2.55 -21.71 -4.96
C LYS A 72 -3.32 -20.56 -5.59
N GLY A 73 -4.24 -19.94 -4.88
CA GLY A 73 -5.09 -18.88 -5.40
C GLY A 73 -5.87 -19.27 -6.65
N ILE A 74 -6.46 -18.28 -7.33
CA ILE A 74 -7.11 -18.43 -8.64
C ILE A 74 -6.24 -17.80 -9.70
N MET A 75 -5.94 -18.52 -10.79
CA MET A 75 -5.21 -18.00 -11.95
C MET A 75 -6.17 -17.44 -12.97
N GLU A 76 -6.06 -16.14 -13.27
CA GLU A 76 -6.87 -15.45 -14.27
C GLU A 76 -6.01 -14.46 -15.06
N ASN A 77 -6.08 -14.50 -16.40
CA ASN A 77 -5.28 -13.64 -17.29
C ASN A 77 -3.76 -13.68 -17.05
N GLY A 78 -3.24 -14.77 -16.47
CA GLY A 78 -1.82 -14.93 -16.13
C GLY A 78 -1.40 -14.26 -14.81
N ARG A 79 -2.37 -13.85 -13.98
CA ARG A 79 -2.16 -13.32 -12.64
C ARG A 79 -2.82 -14.23 -11.61
N ARG A 80 -2.30 -14.26 -10.39
CA ARG A 80 -2.87 -15.02 -9.27
C ARG A 80 -3.65 -14.10 -8.36
N TYR A 81 -4.81 -14.57 -7.89
CA TYR A 81 -5.72 -13.84 -6.99
C TYR A 81 -6.01 -14.67 -5.74
N GLN A 82 -6.37 -13.99 -4.64
CA GLN A 82 -6.74 -14.59 -3.37
C GLN A 82 -8.03 -15.42 -3.46
N THR A 83 -8.23 -16.34 -2.48
CA THR A 83 -9.40 -17.21 -2.38
C THR A 83 -10.03 -17.22 -0.99
N LEU A 84 -9.52 -16.45 -0.05
CA LEU A 84 -10.02 -16.42 1.32
C LEU A 84 -11.39 -15.72 1.39
N ARG A 85 -11.47 -14.54 0.81
CA ARG A 85 -12.74 -13.80 0.75
C ARG A 85 -13.60 -14.32 -0.38
N GLU A 86 -14.88 -14.58 -0.10
CA GLU A 86 -15.84 -15.02 -1.11
C GLU A 86 -16.11 -13.95 -2.16
N SER A 87 -16.13 -12.66 -1.76
CA SER A 87 -16.30 -11.56 -2.69
C SER A 87 -15.01 -11.28 -3.45
N GLU A 88 -15.15 -10.86 -4.71
CA GLU A 88 -14.04 -10.55 -5.58
C GLU A 88 -13.18 -9.42 -5.03
N TYR A 89 -11.86 -9.57 -5.13
CA TYR A 89 -10.87 -8.53 -4.90
C TYR A 89 -9.98 -8.39 -6.14
N PHE A 90 -9.90 -7.19 -6.68
CA PHE A 90 -9.33 -6.96 -8.00
C PHE A 90 -7.80 -7.00 -8.06
N SER A 91 -7.12 -6.80 -6.92
CA SER A 91 -5.66 -6.79 -6.91
C SER A 91 -5.10 -8.21 -6.89
N PRO A 92 -4.11 -8.50 -7.74
CA PRO A 92 -3.43 -9.79 -7.72
C PRO A 92 -2.69 -10.02 -6.39
N SER A 93 -2.44 -11.30 -6.10
CA SER A 93 -1.64 -11.76 -4.95
C SER A 93 -0.46 -12.63 -5.41
N ASP A 94 0.25 -12.16 -6.43
CA ASP A 94 1.44 -12.79 -6.98
C ASP A 94 2.71 -11.96 -6.69
N GLU A 95 3.88 -12.53 -6.95
CA GLU A 95 5.19 -11.91 -6.71
C GLU A 95 5.31 -10.53 -7.38
N LYS A 96 4.87 -10.41 -8.63
CA LYS A 96 4.89 -9.13 -9.36
C LYS A 96 4.07 -8.05 -8.67
N GLN A 97 2.97 -8.42 -8.03
CA GLN A 97 2.16 -7.49 -7.25
C GLN A 97 2.82 -7.13 -5.93
N PHE A 98 3.47 -8.08 -5.28
CA PHE A 98 4.23 -7.81 -4.05
C PHE A 98 5.41 -6.88 -4.31
N ASP A 99 6.15 -7.06 -5.42
CA ASP A 99 7.18 -6.09 -5.86
C ASP A 99 6.60 -4.69 -6.03
N THR A 100 5.39 -4.58 -6.62
CA THR A 100 4.69 -3.30 -6.75
C THR A 100 4.38 -2.68 -5.39
N TYR A 101 3.92 -3.47 -4.43
CA TYR A 101 3.64 -2.99 -3.06
C TYR A 101 4.91 -2.51 -2.36
N GLN A 102 6.05 -3.17 -2.57
CA GLN A 102 7.32 -2.73 -2.02
C GLN A 102 7.76 -1.38 -2.56
N VAL A 103 7.66 -1.18 -3.88
CA VAL A 103 7.95 0.12 -4.52
C VAL A 103 7.00 1.20 -4.01
N GLY A 104 5.71 0.87 -3.85
CA GLY A 104 4.70 1.76 -3.29
C GLY A 104 5.00 2.14 -1.85
N HIS A 105 5.45 1.19 -1.03
CA HIS A 105 5.87 1.46 0.34
C HIS A 105 7.04 2.45 0.40
N LEU A 106 8.08 2.23 -0.42
CA LEU A 106 9.20 3.16 -0.51
C LEU A 106 8.77 4.56 -0.97
N ALA A 107 7.83 4.65 -1.92
CA ALA A 107 7.26 5.94 -2.33
C ALA A 107 6.61 6.67 -1.16
N CYS A 108 5.85 5.96 -0.30
CA CYS A 108 5.26 6.54 0.91
C CYS A 108 6.33 7.08 1.87
N LEU A 109 7.38 6.31 2.16
CA LEU A 109 8.47 6.73 3.05
C LEU A 109 9.18 7.98 2.53
N LEU A 110 9.41 8.05 1.22
CA LEU A 110 10.05 9.23 0.59
C LEU A 110 9.14 10.45 0.59
N MET A 111 7.84 10.29 0.41
CA MET A 111 6.87 11.39 0.49
C MET A 111 6.75 11.98 1.89
N ASP A 112 7.00 11.17 2.92
CA ASP A 112 6.97 11.58 4.32
C ASP A 112 8.38 11.81 4.90
N SER A 113 9.44 11.86 4.06
CA SER A 113 10.83 11.97 4.51
C SER A 113 11.16 13.25 5.30
N ASP A 114 10.38 14.31 5.09
CA ASP A 114 10.52 15.59 5.80
C ASP A 114 9.63 15.66 7.06
N GLU A 115 8.83 14.63 7.35
CA GLU A 115 7.93 14.55 8.49
C GLU A 115 8.65 14.02 9.75
N PRO A 116 8.15 14.35 10.95
CA PRO A 116 8.71 13.84 12.21
C PRO A 116 8.70 12.31 12.32
N ASN A 117 7.71 11.66 11.72
CA ASN A 117 7.60 10.21 11.60
C ASN A 117 7.25 9.86 10.15
N ILE A 118 8.03 8.95 9.55
CA ILE A 118 7.87 8.54 8.16
C ILE A 118 6.83 7.44 7.95
N LEU A 119 6.38 6.78 9.04
CA LEU A 119 5.43 5.67 8.98
C LEU A 119 3.98 6.11 9.22
N PHE A 120 3.79 7.11 10.09
CA PHE A 120 2.46 7.61 10.47
C PHE A 120 2.51 9.05 10.98
N GLN A 121 1.34 9.72 11.03
CA GLN A 121 1.21 11.10 11.51
C GLN A 121 0.38 11.22 12.79
N SER A 122 -0.29 10.14 13.20
CA SER A 122 -1.02 10.09 14.46
C SER A 122 -0.10 10.42 15.64
N PRO A 123 -0.49 11.27 16.60
CA PRO A 123 0.39 11.72 17.69
C PRO A 123 0.52 10.66 18.79
N ILE A 124 1.06 9.51 18.47
CA ILE A 124 1.29 8.39 19.38
C ILE A 124 2.77 8.35 19.74
N PRO A 125 3.15 8.64 20.98
CA PRO A 125 4.56 8.70 21.35
C PRO A 125 5.21 7.32 21.49
N SER A 126 4.45 6.31 21.87
CA SER A 126 4.94 4.95 22.13
C SER A 126 3.83 3.93 21.95
N PRO A 127 3.54 3.54 20.71
CA PRO A 127 2.55 2.50 20.42
C PRO A 127 2.97 1.17 21.06
N LYS A 128 1.99 0.35 21.50
CA LYS A 128 2.20 -0.96 22.13
C LYS A 128 1.53 -2.10 21.39
N ASN A 129 0.27 -1.93 21.00
CA ASN A 129 -0.48 -2.89 20.23
C ASN A 129 -0.93 -2.24 18.91
N VAL A 130 -0.31 -2.63 17.82
CA VAL A 130 -0.51 -2.03 16.50
C VAL A 130 -1.13 -3.04 15.55
N LEU A 131 -2.13 -2.61 14.78
CA LEU A 131 -2.71 -3.39 13.68
C LEU A 131 -2.48 -2.66 12.35
N ASP A 132 -1.95 -3.37 11.36
CA ASP A 132 -1.84 -2.96 9.97
C ASP A 132 -2.83 -3.75 9.12
N ILE A 133 -3.89 -3.11 8.66
CA ILE A 133 -4.96 -3.71 7.84
C ILE A 133 -4.57 -3.67 6.36
N GLY A 134 -4.66 -4.83 5.68
CA GLY A 134 -4.22 -4.94 4.30
C GLY A 134 -2.71 -4.79 4.18
N THR A 135 -1.98 -5.53 5.03
CA THR A 135 -0.52 -5.39 5.18
C THR A 135 0.26 -5.76 3.91
N GLY A 136 -0.36 -6.45 2.94
CA GLY A 136 0.27 -6.91 1.71
C GLY A 136 1.41 -7.87 2.00
N GLN A 137 2.62 -7.48 1.61
CA GLN A 137 3.83 -8.27 1.95
C GLN A 137 4.39 -7.98 3.36
N GLY A 138 3.75 -7.12 4.14
CA GLY A 138 4.15 -6.80 5.51
C GLY A 138 5.15 -5.63 5.65
N SER A 139 5.54 -4.93 4.58
CA SER A 139 6.62 -3.92 4.64
C SER A 139 6.41 -2.86 5.71
N TRP A 140 5.18 -2.31 5.82
CA TRP A 140 4.90 -1.30 6.84
C TRP A 140 4.93 -1.89 8.25
N ALA A 141 4.36 -3.08 8.44
CA ALA A 141 4.35 -3.75 9.75
C ALA A 141 5.77 -4.12 10.23
N LEU A 142 6.64 -4.54 9.30
CA LEU A 142 8.04 -4.84 9.60
C LEU A 142 8.80 -3.57 10.02
N ASP A 143 8.69 -2.49 9.26
CA ASP A 143 9.35 -1.21 9.58
C ASP A 143 8.82 -0.63 10.92
N MET A 144 7.52 -0.79 11.18
CA MET A 144 6.89 -0.38 12.43
C MET A 144 7.44 -1.19 13.63
N ALA A 145 7.58 -2.51 13.47
CA ALA A 145 8.14 -3.38 14.51
C ALA A 145 9.61 -3.06 14.79
N ASP A 146 10.40 -2.77 13.76
CA ASP A 146 11.81 -2.37 13.92
C ASP A 146 11.93 -0.99 14.59
N MET A 147 11.04 -0.06 14.26
CA MET A 147 11.04 1.30 14.83
C MET A 147 10.61 1.30 16.31
N TYR A 148 9.70 0.41 16.69
CA TYR A 148 9.12 0.29 18.03
C TYR A 148 9.31 -1.13 18.60
N PRO A 149 10.53 -1.49 19.08
CA PRO A 149 10.83 -2.86 19.56
C PRO A 149 9.98 -3.33 20.73
N ASP A 150 9.39 -2.40 21.48
CA ASP A 150 8.50 -2.68 22.63
C ASP A 150 7.02 -2.83 22.22
N ALA A 151 6.68 -2.63 20.92
CA ALA A 151 5.34 -2.80 20.41
C ALA A 151 5.14 -4.20 19.87
N ILE A 152 3.92 -4.74 19.97
CA ILE A 152 3.46 -5.89 19.20
C ILE A 152 2.77 -5.35 17.96
N VAL A 153 3.29 -5.67 16.79
CA VAL A 153 2.74 -5.23 15.51
C VAL A 153 2.11 -6.43 14.80
N ARG A 154 0.82 -6.33 14.49
CA ARG A 154 0.09 -7.31 13.70
C ARG A 154 -0.18 -6.77 12.32
N GLY A 155 0.17 -7.52 11.28
CA GLY A 155 -0.23 -7.26 9.91
C GLY A 155 -1.22 -8.33 9.45
N VAL A 156 -2.36 -7.93 8.89
CA VAL A 156 -3.39 -8.86 8.40
C VAL A 156 -3.66 -8.62 6.92
N ASP A 157 -3.74 -9.70 6.13
CA ASP A 157 -4.09 -9.67 4.72
C ASP A 157 -4.85 -10.94 4.30
N LEU A 158 -5.50 -10.90 3.13
CA LEU A 158 -6.22 -12.04 2.55
C LEU A 158 -5.31 -13.12 1.97
N PHE A 159 -4.03 -12.84 1.81
CA PHE A 159 -3.06 -13.75 1.24
C PHE A 159 -1.77 -13.78 2.08
N PRO A 160 -1.14 -14.96 2.24
CA PRO A 160 0.09 -15.08 3.02
C PRO A 160 1.20 -14.16 2.48
N PRO A 161 1.78 -13.29 3.32
CA PRO A 161 2.92 -12.48 2.91
C PRO A 161 4.11 -13.36 2.49
N PRO A 162 4.82 -13.03 1.38
CA PRO A 162 5.93 -13.81 0.88
C PRO A 162 7.24 -13.55 1.65
N THR A 163 7.16 -13.18 2.92
CA THR A 163 8.35 -12.87 3.72
C THR A 163 8.81 -14.07 4.53
N SER A 164 10.11 -14.38 4.49
CA SER A 164 10.73 -15.48 5.22
C SER A 164 11.33 -15.04 6.57
N TRP A 165 11.46 -13.73 6.80
CA TRP A 165 11.98 -13.18 8.04
C TRP A 165 11.05 -12.11 8.61
N VAL A 166 10.72 -12.26 9.87
CA VAL A 166 9.82 -11.35 10.60
C VAL A 166 10.44 -11.03 11.96
N PRO A 167 10.51 -9.77 12.38
CA PRO A 167 10.94 -9.41 13.73
C PRO A 167 10.14 -10.15 14.81
N PRO A 168 10.72 -10.48 15.98
CA PRO A 168 10.05 -11.27 17.01
C PRO A 168 8.79 -10.60 17.59
N ASN A 169 8.66 -9.29 17.43
CA ASN A 169 7.52 -8.48 17.84
C ASN A 169 6.53 -8.17 16.70
N CYS A 170 6.72 -8.77 15.51
CA CYS A 170 5.81 -8.66 14.38
C CYS A 170 5.11 -10.00 14.14
N ILE A 171 3.79 -9.96 13.90
CA ILE A 171 2.95 -11.13 13.62
C ILE A 171 2.20 -10.86 12.32
N LEU A 172 2.41 -11.70 11.31
CA LEU A 172 1.70 -11.59 10.03
C LEU A 172 0.65 -12.69 9.96
N GLU A 173 -0.61 -12.31 9.79
CA GLU A 173 -1.77 -13.20 9.84
C GLU A 173 -2.52 -13.19 8.50
N VAL A 174 -3.13 -14.31 8.15
CA VAL A 174 -4.03 -14.43 6.99
C VAL A 174 -5.46 -14.49 7.50
N ASP A 175 -6.19 -13.40 7.30
CA ASP A 175 -7.60 -13.33 7.72
C ASP A 175 -8.35 -12.27 6.89
N ASP A 176 -9.69 -12.35 6.92
CA ASP A 176 -10.56 -11.32 6.35
C ASP A 176 -11.08 -10.40 7.45
N VAL A 177 -10.60 -9.17 7.45
CA VAL A 177 -10.98 -8.11 8.41
C VAL A 177 -12.47 -7.75 8.38
N LEU A 178 -13.24 -8.29 7.43
CA LEU A 178 -14.71 -8.17 7.43
C LEU A 178 -15.40 -9.18 8.34
N HIS A 179 -14.70 -10.23 8.77
CA HIS A 179 -15.19 -11.12 9.81
C HIS A 179 -15.15 -10.44 11.17
N GLN A 180 -15.83 -11.03 12.16
CA GLN A 180 -15.74 -10.54 13.53
C GLN A 180 -14.31 -10.72 14.06
N TRP A 181 -13.71 -9.65 14.57
CA TRP A 181 -12.38 -9.72 15.15
C TRP A 181 -12.38 -10.52 16.45
N THR A 182 -11.43 -11.43 16.57
CA THR A 182 -11.31 -12.35 17.71
C THR A 182 -10.09 -12.08 18.60
N TRP A 183 -9.32 -11.04 18.28
CA TRP A 183 -8.20 -10.61 19.12
C TRP A 183 -8.70 -10.21 20.50
N GLN A 184 -8.02 -10.72 21.54
CA GLN A 184 -8.42 -10.49 22.93
C GLN A 184 -8.00 -9.11 23.44
N GLU A 185 -6.88 -8.60 22.93
CA GLU A 185 -6.32 -7.32 23.29
C GLU A 185 -6.75 -6.25 22.29
N LYS A 186 -7.06 -5.06 22.80
CA LYS A 186 -7.34 -3.90 21.96
C LYS A 186 -6.06 -3.26 21.49
N PHE A 187 -6.19 -2.54 20.37
CA PHE A 187 -5.09 -1.82 19.78
C PHE A 187 -5.03 -0.38 20.29
N ASP A 188 -3.84 0.18 20.39
CA ASP A 188 -3.65 1.62 20.61
C ASP A 188 -3.40 2.37 19.30
N PHE A 189 -3.07 1.60 18.23
CA PHE A 189 -2.96 2.14 16.88
C PHE A 189 -3.45 1.15 15.83
N ILE A 190 -4.31 1.62 14.92
CA ILE A 190 -4.73 0.86 13.73
C ILE A 190 -4.38 1.69 12.50
N HIS A 191 -3.61 1.07 11.59
CA HIS A 191 -3.20 1.63 10.32
C HIS A 191 -3.86 0.91 9.15
N LEU A 192 -4.23 1.67 8.12
CA LEU A 192 -4.74 1.14 6.85
C LEU A 192 -4.21 1.99 5.71
N ARG A 193 -3.70 1.35 4.67
CA ARG A 193 -3.20 2.05 3.50
C ARG A 193 -3.58 1.33 2.20
N HIS A 194 -4.03 2.13 1.21
CA HIS A 194 -4.35 1.63 -0.13
C HIS A 194 -5.44 0.55 -0.14
N GLY A 195 -6.45 0.70 0.72
CA GLY A 195 -7.64 -0.16 0.75
C GLY A 195 -8.66 0.12 -0.36
N ILE A 196 -8.35 1.07 -1.23
CA ILE A 196 -9.18 1.46 -2.38
C ILE A 196 -9.62 0.25 -3.20
N GLY A 197 -10.93 0.13 -3.46
CA GLY A 197 -11.52 -0.98 -4.22
C GLY A 197 -11.55 -2.33 -3.51
N ALA A 198 -11.12 -2.41 -2.23
CA ALA A 198 -11.19 -3.63 -1.45
C ALA A 198 -12.58 -3.89 -0.86
N PHE A 199 -13.35 -2.83 -0.62
CA PHE A 199 -14.59 -2.88 0.14
C PHE A 199 -15.73 -2.15 -0.57
N THR A 200 -16.96 -2.66 -0.41
CA THR A 200 -18.19 -1.93 -0.74
C THR A 200 -18.43 -0.81 0.29
N PRO A 201 -19.34 0.15 0.04
CA PRO A 201 -19.66 1.20 1.01
C PRO A 201 -20.10 0.68 2.39
N ASP A 202 -20.90 -0.41 2.42
CA ASP A 202 -21.37 -1.01 3.66
C ASP A 202 -20.23 -1.75 4.38
N GLU A 203 -19.34 -2.40 3.64
CA GLU A 203 -18.15 -3.05 4.19
C GLU A 203 -17.17 -2.02 4.78
N TRP A 204 -16.99 -0.86 4.14
CA TRP A 204 -16.22 0.25 4.70
C TRP A 204 -16.81 0.71 6.04
N SER A 205 -18.15 0.89 6.10
CA SER A 205 -18.81 1.29 7.36
C SER A 205 -18.53 0.28 8.48
N ARG A 206 -18.73 -1.01 8.20
CA ARG A 206 -18.46 -2.09 9.17
C ARG A 206 -16.99 -2.13 9.60
N LEU A 207 -16.06 -1.90 8.68
CA LEU A 207 -14.64 -1.88 9.00
C LEU A 207 -14.29 -0.73 9.95
N TYR A 208 -14.81 0.46 9.71
CA TYR A 208 -14.61 1.60 10.63
C TYR A 208 -15.23 1.34 12.00
N ASP A 209 -16.42 0.72 12.06
CA ASP A 209 -17.05 0.33 13.33
C ASP A 209 -16.16 -0.68 14.08
N GLN A 210 -15.63 -1.71 13.41
CA GLN A 210 -14.71 -2.67 14.02
C GLN A 210 -13.40 -2.01 14.49
N CYS A 211 -12.82 -1.10 13.70
CA CYS A 211 -11.65 -0.32 14.12
C CYS A 211 -11.95 0.48 15.40
N TYR A 212 -13.11 1.16 15.43
CA TYR A 212 -13.53 1.91 16.61
C TYR A 212 -13.72 1.02 17.83
N GLU A 213 -14.41 -0.10 17.68
CA GLU A 213 -14.68 -1.04 18.79
C GLU A 213 -13.39 -1.62 19.35
N ASN A 214 -12.41 -1.96 18.50
CA ASN A 214 -11.18 -2.65 18.90
C ASN A 214 -10.00 -1.73 19.24
N LEU A 215 -10.17 -0.42 19.16
CA LEU A 215 -9.21 0.53 19.71
C LEU A 215 -9.41 0.73 21.22
N GLU A 216 -8.31 0.95 21.93
CA GLU A 216 -8.34 1.49 23.31
C GLU A 216 -8.91 2.91 23.31
N PRO A 217 -9.57 3.36 24.39
CA PRO A 217 -9.90 4.77 24.56
C PRO A 217 -8.63 5.63 24.46
N GLY A 218 -8.66 6.68 23.60
CA GLY A 218 -7.49 7.48 23.29
C GLY A 218 -6.59 6.90 22.20
N GLY A 219 -6.84 5.68 21.73
CA GLY A 219 -6.13 5.06 20.60
C GLY A 219 -6.46 5.73 19.27
N TRP A 220 -5.57 5.57 18.29
CA TRP A 220 -5.64 6.25 16.99
C TRP A 220 -5.88 5.29 15.84
N PHE A 221 -6.67 5.75 14.89
CA PHE A 221 -6.83 5.14 13.57
C PHE A 221 -6.24 6.07 12.52
N GLU A 222 -5.46 5.53 11.58
CA GLU A 222 -4.90 6.29 10.46
C GLU A 222 -5.13 5.57 9.14
N GLN A 223 -5.65 6.30 8.16
CA GLN A 223 -5.90 5.78 6.81
C GLN A 223 -5.25 6.68 5.75
N ILE A 224 -4.60 6.04 4.76
CA ILE A 224 -3.99 6.72 3.62
C ILE A 224 -4.54 6.12 2.33
N GLU A 225 -5.11 6.96 1.48
CA GLU A 225 -5.65 6.53 0.18
C GLU A 225 -5.18 7.44 -0.95
N MET A 226 -5.06 6.86 -2.13
CA MET A 226 -4.71 7.59 -3.34
C MET A 226 -5.96 7.99 -4.12
N ASN A 227 -6.02 9.24 -4.57
CA ASN A 227 -6.92 9.60 -5.65
C ASN A 227 -6.31 9.06 -6.95
N ILE A 228 -7.07 8.23 -7.65
CA ILE A 228 -6.57 7.55 -8.87
C ILE A 228 -6.56 8.46 -10.11
N CYS A 229 -7.06 9.70 -10.04
CA CYS A 229 -6.96 10.66 -11.13
C CYS A 229 -5.54 11.21 -11.24
N CYS A 230 -5.03 11.26 -12.46
CA CYS A 230 -3.84 12.06 -12.76
C CYS A 230 -4.25 13.51 -12.97
N GLU A 231 -3.44 14.42 -12.47
CA GLU A 231 -3.63 15.87 -12.61
C GLU A 231 -2.35 16.55 -13.10
N CYS A 232 -2.47 17.77 -13.62
CA CYS A 232 -1.37 18.58 -14.11
C CYS A 232 -1.75 20.06 -14.00
N ASP A 233 -0.93 20.88 -13.32
CA ASP A 233 -1.27 22.30 -13.07
C ASP A 233 -0.83 23.23 -14.20
N ASP A 234 0.21 22.89 -14.94
CA ASP A 234 0.92 23.81 -15.86
C ASP A 234 0.64 23.52 -17.35
N GLY A 235 -0.25 22.59 -17.64
CA GLY A 235 -0.60 22.23 -19.01
C GLY A 235 0.48 21.47 -19.77
N SER A 236 1.54 21.01 -19.10
CA SER A 236 2.59 20.19 -19.72
C SER A 236 2.08 18.85 -20.23
N VAL A 237 0.98 18.35 -19.67
CA VAL A 237 0.24 17.16 -20.16
C VAL A 237 -0.91 17.64 -21.06
N PRO A 238 -0.94 17.27 -22.35
CA PRO A 238 -2.05 17.61 -23.25
C PRO A 238 -3.40 17.11 -22.70
N ALA A 239 -4.47 17.89 -22.89
CA ALA A 239 -5.79 17.59 -22.33
C ALA A 239 -6.41 16.27 -22.83
N ASP A 240 -6.02 15.81 -24.02
CA ASP A 240 -6.42 14.53 -24.62
C ASP A 240 -5.48 13.36 -24.28
N ASN A 241 -4.51 13.59 -23.39
CA ASN A 241 -3.53 12.57 -23.02
C ASN A 241 -4.19 11.39 -22.29
N VAL A 242 -3.69 10.19 -22.59
CA VAL A 242 -4.19 8.93 -22.00
C VAL A 242 -4.13 8.91 -20.47
N LEU A 243 -3.21 9.65 -19.83
CA LEU A 243 -3.10 9.77 -18.36
C LEU A 243 -4.43 10.21 -17.72
N PHE A 244 -5.11 11.17 -18.32
CA PHE A 244 -6.39 11.67 -17.78
C PHE A 244 -7.56 10.71 -17.95
N SER A 245 -7.39 9.65 -18.75
CA SER A 245 -8.40 8.60 -18.92
C SER A 245 -8.38 7.56 -17.78
N TRP A 246 -7.29 7.47 -17.01
CA TRP A 246 -7.13 6.46 -15.96
C TRP A 246 -8.23 6.57 -14.90
N GLY A 247 -8.31 7.69 -14.20
CA GLY A 247 -9.31 7.91 -13.15
C GLY A 247 -10.75 7.61 -13.59
N PRO A 248 -11.25 8.27 -14.65
CA PRO A 248 -12.64 8.05 -15.13
C PRO A 248 -12.95 6.59 -15.48
N ARG A 249 -12.02 5.88 -16.14
CA ARG A 249 -12.21 4.47 -16.50
C ARG A 249 -12.32 3.57 -15.28
N PHE A 250 -11.42 3.77 -14.33
CA PHE A 250 -11.39 2.96 -13.12
C PHE A 250 -12.53 3.28 -12.17
N TYR A 251 -12.96 4.54 -12.07
CA TYR A 251 -14.18 4.88 -11.34
C TYR A 251 -15.41 4.20 -11.92
N ALA A 252 -15.54 4.18 -13.25
CA ALA A 252 -16.64 3.48 -13.91
C ALA A 252 -16.60 1.97 -13.65
N ALA A 253 -15.42 1.35 -13.76
CA ALA A 253 -15.24 -0.07 -13.50
C ALA A 253 -15.51 -0.43 -12.03
N GLY A 254 -15.00 0.34 -11.08
CA GLY A 254 -15.24 0.14 -9.65
C GLY A 254 -16.71 0.30 -9.26
N ALA A 255 -17.41 1.27 -9.85
CA ALA A 255 -18.85 1.44 -9.65
C ALA A 255 -19.64 0.23 -10.16
N LYS A 256 -19.30 -0.32 -11.35
CA LYS A 256 -19.91 -1.54 -11.88
C LYS A 256 -19.61 -2.77 -11.00
N ALA A 257 -18.42 -2.83 -10.41
CA ALA A 257 -18.03 -3.89 -9.48
C ALA A 257 -18.69 -3.76 -8.08
N GLY A 258 -19.41 -2.66 -7.80
CA GLY A 258 -19.96 -2.35 -6.47
C GLY A 258 -18.91 -1.96 -5.42
N LYS A 259 -17.65 -1.79 -5.83
CA LYS A 259 -16.53 -1.38 -4.98
C LYS A 259 -15.94 -0.05 -5.50
N PRO A 260 -16.53 1.08 -5.11
CA PRO A 260 -16.13 2.39 -5.62
C PRO A 260 -14.69 2.71 -5.27
N LEU A 261 -13.98 3.32 -6.24
CA LEU A 261 -12.57 3.67 -6.11
C LEU A 261 -12.36 5.14 -5.69
N ASP A 262 -13.37 5.79 -5.14
CA ASP A 262 -13.33 7.20 -4.72
C ASP A 262 -13.37 7.38 -3.19
N VAL A 263 -12.87 6.41 -2.46
CA VAL A 263 -12.84 6.40 -0.98
C VAL A 263 -12.22 7.67 -0.38
N THR A 264 -11.29 8.32 -1.08
CA THR A 264 -10.72 9.61 -0.66
C THR A 264 -11.77 10.72 -0.46
N ARG A 265 -12.94 10.60 -1.09
CA ARG A 265 -14.03 11.57 -0.94
C ARG A 265 -14.89 11.31 0.29
N THR A 266 -14.97 10.06 0.73
CA THR A 266 -15.92 9.61 1.76
C THR A 266 -15.27 9.27 3.09
N MET A 267 -13.96 8.86 3.10
CA MET A 267 -13.32 8.29 4.27
C MET A 267 -13.38 9.17 5.52
N ARG A 268 -13.11 10.50 5.40
CA ARG A 268 -13.20 11.42 6.55
C ARG A 268 -14.57 11.40 7.22
N ALA A 269 -15.63 11.58 6.41
CA ALA A 269 -16.99 11.59 6.93
C ALA A 269 -17.42 10.23 7.49
N SER A 270 -16.94 9.14 6.90
CA SER A 270 -17.21 7.78 7.37
C SER A 270 -16.51 7.48 8.70
N ILE A 271 -15.26 7.91 8.88
CA ILE A 271 -14.50 7.84 10.12
C ILE A 271 -15.22 8.66 11.22
N GLU A 272 -15.64 9.87 10.92
CA GLU A 272 -16.43 10.72 11.85
C GLU A 272 -17.74 10.04 12.24
N LYS A 273 -18.47 9.48 11.27
CA LYS A 273 -19.73 8.75 11.50
C LYS A 273 -19.55 7.54 12.42
N ALA A 274 -18.43 6.85 12.37
CA ALA A 274 -18.11 5.72 13.25
C ALA A 274 -17.83 6.15 14.71
N GLY A 275 -17.77 7.46 15.00
CA GLY A 275 -17.65 8.01 16.34
C GLY A 275 -16.25 8.48 16.74
N PHE A 276 -15.30 8.48 15.81
CA PHE A 276 -13.98 9.04 16.06
C PHE A 276 -14.04 10.55 16.26
N VAL A 277 -13.10 11.07 17.05
CA VAL A 277 -12.92 12.50 17.36
C VAL A 277 -11.49 12.94 16.99
N ASP A 278 -11.17 14.22 17.16
CA ASP A 278 -9.86 14.79 16.85
C ASP A 278 -9.39 14.40 15.43
N ILE A 279 -10.29 14.60 14.47
CA ILE A 279 -10.10 14.17 13.09
C ILE A 279 -9.23 15.18 12.35
N HIS A 280 -8.07 14.74 11.93
CA HIS A 280 -7.13 15.49 11.11
C HIS A 280 -7.14 14.95 9.68
N GLU A 281 -6.89 15.84 8.73
CA GLU A 281 -6.80 15.49 7.30
C GLU A 281 -5.61 16.20 6.66
N ARG A 282 -4.85 15.46 5.84
CA ARG A 282 -3.80 16.03 4.99
C ARG A 282 -3.97 15.53 3.55
N ASN A 283 -3.90 16.46 2.61
CA ASN A 283 -3.84 16.17 1.19
C ASN A 283 -2.44 16.53 0.67
N ALA A 284 -1.81 15.63 -0.04
CA ALA A 284 -0.49 15.83 -0.61
C ALA A 284 -0.48 15.52 -2.12
N LYS A 285 0.21 16.35 -2.91
CA LYS A 285 0.48 16.06 -4.32
C LYS A 285 1.62 15.08 -4.40
N TRP A 286 1.38 13.93 -5.02
CA TRP A 286 2.37 12.90 -5.27
C TRP A 286 2.80 12.96 -6.73
N PRO A 287 3.99 13.47 -7.03
CA PRO A 287 4.49 13.56 -8.40
C PRO A 287 4.61 12.17 -9.04
N ILE A 288 4.35 12.11 -10.35
CA ILE A 288 4.61 10.94 -11.18
C ILE A 288 5.78 11.28 -12.09
N GLY A 289 6.99 10.91 -11.69
CA GLY A 289 8.22 11.29 -12.39
C GLY A 289 9.13 12.24 -11.61
N ALA A 290 10.37 12.34 -12.04
CA ALA A 290 11.43 13.15 -11.39
C ALA A 290 11.41 14.64 -11.81
N TRP A 291 10.25 15.18 -12.16
CA TRP A 291 10.10 16.55 -12.63
C TRP A 291 10.18 17.64 -11.54
N PRO A 292 9.84 17.41 -10.25
CA PRO A 292 9.92 18.46 -9.25
C PRO A 292 11.33 19.01 -9.07
N LYS A 293 11.42 20.33 -8.77
CA LYS A 293 12.69 20.97 -8.44
C LYS A 293 13.20 20.58 -7.04
N MET A 294 12.28 20.42 -6.09
CA MET A 294 12.60 20.02 -4.73
C MET A 294 13.13 18.58 -4.74
N LYS A 295 14.29 18.35 -4.12
CA LYS A 295 15.00 17.07 -4.19
C LYS A 295 14.19 15.91 -3.58
N SER A 296 13.58 16.09 -2.40
CA SER A 296 12.74 15.07 -1.77
C SER A 296 11.57 14.66 -2.66
N LEU A 297 10.82 15.62 -3.22
CA LEU A 297 9.72 15.34 -4.15
C LEU A 297 10.19 14.75 -5.49
N LYS A 298 11.39 15.10 -5.95
CA LYS A 298 11.98 14.50 -7.16
C LYS A 298 12.27 13.02 -6.96
N GLU A 299 12.87 12.65 -5.84
CA GLU A 299 13.18 11.27 -5.47
C GLU A 299 11.90 10.47 -5.26
N ALA A 300 10.97 11.01 -4.47
CA ALA A 300 9.67 10.40 -4.26
C ALA A 300 8.87 10.22 -5.56
N GLY A 301 8.86 11.24 -6.42
CA GLY A 301 8.17 11.19 -7.71
C GLY A 301 8.79 10.17 -8.68
N PHE A 302 10.10 10.01 -8.67
CA PHE A 302 10.77 8.96 -9.45
C PHE A 302 10.32 7.56 -8.98
N VAL A 303 10.31 7.31 -7.67
CA VAL A 303 9.88 6.01 -7.12
C VAL A 303 8.38 5.79 -7.34
N ASN A 304 7.55 6.83 -7.19
CA ASN A 304 6.13 6.74 -7.51
C ASN A 304 5.90 6.41 -9.00
N MET A 305 6.70 6.96 -9.91
CA MET A 305 6.67 6.56 -11.31
C MET A 305 6.99 5.07 -11.50
N GLN A 306 7.97 4.51 -10.78
CA GLN A 306 8.25 3.08 -10.82
C GLN A 306 7.07 2.25 -10.29
N HIS A 307 6.43 2.68 -9.19
CA HIS A 307 5.21 2.07 -8.68
C HIS A 307 4.11 2.02 -9.75
N TRP A 308 3.88 3.11 -10.48
CA TRP A 308 2.96 3.13 -11.62
C TRP A 308 3.35 2.12 -12.69
N LEU A 309 4.61 2.12 -13.12
CA LEU A 309 5.12 1.26 -14.20
C LEU A 309 5.00 -0.23 -13.88
N THR A 310 5.21 -0.62 -12.63
CA THR A 310 5.11 -2.02 -12.17
C THR A 310 3.66 -2.44 -11.93
N GLY A 311 2.83 -1.54 -11.35
CA GLY A 311 1.48 -1.85 -10.89
C GLY A 311 0.38 -1.78 -11.94
N MET A 312 0.52 -0.95 -12.99
CA MET A 312 -0.56 -0.66 -13.95
C MET A 312 -1.27 -1.90 -14.50
N GLU A 313 -0.52 -2.94 -14.87
CA GLU A 313 -1.10 -4.14 -15.43
C GLU A 313 -1.92 -4.92 -14.40
N GLY A 314 -1.40 -5.05 -13.17
CA GLY A 314 -2.11 -5.71 -12.08
C GLY A 314 -3.42 -5.02 -11.71
N TYR A 315 -3.37 -3.70 -11.61
CA TYR A 315 -4.56 -2.91 -11.30
C TYR A 315 -5.60 -2.90 -12.44
N SER A 316 -5.14 -2.96 -13.70
CA SER A 316 -6.01 -2.87 -14.87
C SER A 316 -6.66 -4.19 -15.24
N MET A 317 -5.90 -5.29 -15.17
CA MET A 317 -6.28 -6.54 -15.82
C MET A 317 -7.63 -7.04 -15.35
N TYR A 318 -7.81 -7.19 -14.04
CA TYR A 318 -9.06 -7.69 -13.49
C TYR A 318 -10.24 -6.74 -13.73
N LEU A 319 -10.06 -5.46 -13.35
CA LEU A 319 -11.15 -4.49 -13.40
C LEU A 319 -11.64 -4.23 -14.83
N LEU A 320 -10.73 -4.06 -15.79
CA LEU A 320 -11.14 -3.73 -17.16
C LEU A 320 -11.64 -4.94 -17.93
N THR A 321 -11.11 -6.15 -17.66
CA THR A 321 -11.61 -7.36 -18.35
C THR A 321 -12.96 -7.82 -17.83
N LYS A 322 -13.36 -7.46 -16.61
CA LYS A 322 -14.68 -7.81 -16.04
C LYS A 322 -15.69 -6.66 -16.10
N TYR A 323 -15.24 -5.44 -15.83
CA TYR A 323 -16.08 -4.28 -15.60
C TYR A 323 -15.77 -3.09 -16.50
N GLY A 324 -14.99 -3.29 -17.57
CA GLY A 324 -14.66 -2.25 -18.55
C GLY A 324 -15.89 -1.57 -19.14
N ASP A 325 -15.73 -0.33 -19.61
CA ASP A 325 -16.79 0.49 -20.17
C ASP A 325 -16.49 0.83 -21.64
N PRO A 326 -17.45 0.76 -22.56
CA PRO A 326 -18.89 0.40 -22.40
C PRO A 326 -19.12 -1.11 -22.23
N VAL A 327 -18.14 -1.95 -22.58
CA VAL A 327 -18.16 -3.41 -22.43
C VAL A 327 -16.86 -3.89 -21.80
N PRO A 328 -16.83 -5.09 -21.19
CA PRO A 328 -15.57 -5.71 -20.74
C PRO A 328 -14.52 -5.76 -21.86
N TRP A 329 -13.28 -5.44 -21.52
CA TRP A 329 -12.18 -5.41 -22.48
C TRP A 329 -11.52 -6.77 -22.64
N SER A 330 -10.97 -7.05 -23.80
CA SER A 330 -10.07 -8.18 -23.97
C SER A 330 -8.75 -7.94 -23.23
N LYS A 331 -8.03 -9.01 -22.93
CA LYS A 331 -6.68 -8.94 -22.35
C LYS A 331 -5.74 -8.08 -23.21
N GLU A 332 -5.82 -8.22 -24.52
CA GLU A 332 -5.01 -7.50 -25.50
C GLU A 332 -5.31 -5.99 -25.48
N GLU A 333 -6.58 -5.61 -25.38
CA GLU A 333 -6.97 -4.20 -25.22
C GLU A 333 -6.40 -3.60 -23.95
N VAL A 334 -6.45 -4.32 -22.81
CA VAL A 334 -5.82 -3.89 -21.58
C VAL A 334 -4.31 -3.73 -21.75
N GLN A 335 -3.64 -4.66 -22.41
CA GLN A 335 -2.18 -4.60 -22.64
C GLN A 335 -1.80 -3.40 -23.50
N VAL A 336 -2.56 -3.11 -24.56
CA VAL A 336 -2.35 -1.92 -25.41
C VAL A 336 -2.53 -0.64 -24.61
N TYR A 337 -3.59 -0.57 -23.81
CA TYR A 337 -3.83 0.58 -22.94
C TYR A 337 -2.70 0.80 -21.92
N VAL A 338 -2.27 -0.26 -21.25
CA VAL A 338 -1.14 -0.20 -20.31
C VAL A 338 0.15 0.23 -21.01
N ALA A 339 0.40 -0.22 -22.25
CA ALA A 339 1.56 0.22 -23.01
C ALA A 339 1.51 1.73 -23.34
N GLN A 340 0.34 2.27 -23.67
CA GLN A 340 0.13 3.70 -23.89
C GLN A 340 0.35 4.50 -22.59
N MET A 341 -0.19 4.03 -21.48
CA MET A 341 0.00 4.63 -20.16
C MET A 341 1.48 4.66 -19.75
N ARG A 342 2.19 3.52 -19.92
CA ARG A 342 3.63 3.43 -19.63
C ARG A 342 4.44 4.43 -20.45
N LYS A 343 4.10 4.62 -21.72
CA LYS A 343 4.75 5.61 -22.58
C LYS A 343 4.51 7.02 -22.08
N ALA A 344 3.29 7.34 -21.65
CA ALA A 344 2.94 8.67 -21.13
C ALA A 344 3.62 8.96 -19.78
N VAL A 345 3.59 8.00 -18.84
CA VAL A 345 4.22 8.14 -17.51
C VAL A 345 5.75 8.33 -17.61
N LYS A 346 6.40 7.70 -18.58
CA LYS A 346 7.84 7.85 -18.82
C LYS A 346 8.24 9.18 -19.49
N ASN A 347 7.29 10.01 -19.89
CA ASN A 347 7.62 11.26 -20.56
C ASN A 347 8.14 12.30 -19.55
N PRO A 348 9.43 12.69 -19.58
CA PRO A 348 10.01 13.58 -18.59
C PRO A 348 9.51 15.04 -18.69
N ARG A 349 8.77 15.36 -19.75
CA ARG A 349 8.17 16.69 -19.95
C ARG A 349 6.80 16.83 -19.32
N PHE A 350 6.22 15.73 -18.83
CA PHE A 350 4.90 15.73 -18.21
C PHE A 350 5.04 15.91 -16.69
N HIS A 351 4.45 16.98 -16.18
CA HIS A 351 4.45 17.29 -14.75
C HIS A 351 3.17 16.77 -14.10
N ALA A 352 2.90 15.49 -14.36
CA ALA A 352 1.74 14.81 -13.81
C ALA A 352 1.93 14.49 -12.32
N TYR A 353 0.84 14.52 -11.57
CA TYR A 353 0.77 14.09 -10.18
C TYR A 353 -0.59 13.48 -9.87
N GLN A 354 -0.72 12.86 -8.71
CA GLN A 354 -1.99 12.44 -8.11
C GLN A 354 -2.06 12.93 -6.68
N TYR A 355 -3.26 13.02 -6.09
CA TYR A 355 -3.40 13.35 -4.68
C TYR A 355 -3.38 12.08 -3.83
N ALA A 356 -2.67 12.13 -2.71
CA ALA A 356 -2.89 11.24 -1.58
C ALA A 356 -3.66 11.99 -0.51
N LYS A 357 -4.63 11.32 0.11
CA LYS A 357 -5.33 11.81 1.29
C LYS A 357 -4.99 10.92 2.47
N ARG A 358 -4.57 11.53 3.57
CA ARG A 358 -4.35 10.90 4.85
C ARG A 358 -5.35 11.46 5.85
N VAL A 359 -6.01 10.59 6.60
CA VAL A 359 -6.90 10.96 7.71
C VAL A 359 -6.46 10.18 8.93
N TRP A 360 -6.29 10.87 10.05
CA TRP A 360 -6.08 10.23 11.34
C TRP A 360 -7.03 10.79 12.37
N ALA A 361 -7.52 9.91 13.25
CA ALA A 361 -8.56 10.23 14.20
C ALA A 361 -8.43 9.37 15.46
N ARG A 362 -8.93 9.88 16.57
CA ARG A 362 -8.79 9.27 17.88
C ARG A 362 -10.13 8.69 18.36
N LYS A 363 -10.08 7.54 19.02
CA LYS A 363 -11.21 7.05 19.80
C LYS A 363 -11.37 7.92 21.07
N PRO A 364 -12.57 8.48 21.34
CA PRO A 364 -12.78 9.33 22.50
C PRO A 364 -12.55 8.58 23.83
N PHE A 365 -12.14 9.30 24.84
CA PHE A 365 -12.14 8.79 26.22
C PHE A 365 -13.57 8.69 26.76
N PRO A 366 -13.86 7.80 27.73
CA PRO A 366 -15.20 7.62 28.28
C PRO A 366 -15.82 8.90 28.85
N GLU A 367 -15.01 9.76 29.46
CA GLU A 367 -15.46 11.06 30.01
C GLU A 367 -15.88 12.07 28.93
N GLU A 368 -15.33 11.99 27.72
CA GLU A 368 -15.73 12.84 26.59
C GLU A 368 -17.11 12.43 26.09
N LEU A 369 -17.38 11.12 26.00
CA LEU A 369 -18.69 10.59 25.65
C LEU A 369 -19.78 10.93 26.69
N ALA A 370 -19.42 10.97 27.98
CA ALA A 370 -20.34 11.37 29.04
C ALA A 370 -20.75 12.85 28.93
N LYS A 371 -19.80 13.74 28.61
CA LYS A 371 -20.04 15.19 28.42
C LYS A 371 -20.92 15.48 27.21
N SER A 372 -20.74 14.79 26.10
CA SER A 372 -21.54 14.98 24.89
C SER A 372 -23.02 14.65 25.10
N LYS A 373 -23.33 13.68 25.98
CA LYS A 373 -24.72 13.32 26.33
C LYS A 373 -25.40 14.36 27.25
N ILE A 374 -24.63 15.10 28.04
CA ILE A 374 -25.17 16.13 28.97
C ILE A 374 -25.53 17.43 28.21
N CYS A 375 -24.84 17.75 27.12
CA CYS A 375 -25.12 18.95 26.31
C CYS A 375 -26.34 18.82 25.37
N LEU A 376 -26.97 17.67 25.31
CA LEU A 376 -28.16 17.41 24.48
C LEU A 376 -29.48 17.50 25.25
N TYR A 377 -29.45 17.89 26.52
CA TYR A 377 -30.59 18.19 27.40
C TYR A 377 -30.49 19.64 27.91
#